data_cf4155669c24e4b5523766e8ef8315cd
#
_entry.id   cf4155669c24e4b5523766e8ef8315cd
#
_cell.length_a   1.000
_cell.length_b   1.000
_cell.length_c   1.000
_cell.angle_alpha   90.00
_cell.angle_beta   90.00
_cell.angle_gamma   90.00
#
_symmetry.space_group_name_H-M   'P 1'
#
loop_
_entity.id
_entity.type
_entity.pdbx_description
1 polymer ?
#
loop_
_entity_poly.entity_id
_entity_poly.type
_entity_poly.pdbx_seq_one_letter_code
_entity_poly.pdbx_strand_id
1 'polypeptide(L)'
;MQSSVLATWRTKPDYCMLCPTTDMENLMSHTEEGPPAFTAPANACDAHFHVFGPPGAHPYADGLRYTPPHAPWSEYQHLARHLGLVRFVFVQPSAYGRDNTCMLQAMQAVGTADCRGIVDVDEDVPDAELARLHALGVRGVRINVSPVQPFDAGLAAQMLPRIQTLDARCAEIGWHLDFLLPGWLTEALLPVMDQLRVDHSLAHMGMFLGREGPGQAGFVKLLDRLRHGNGRTWVKFTGTYRMATAPLFADALPMAQALIDAAPDRIIWGSDYPHLSFADKVGSVQLFNLLKDWAPDAATRQKILADNPAALFGF
;
A
#
# COMPACT_ATOMS: atom_id res chain seq x y z
N MET A 1 -12.75 12.80 43.62
CA MET A 1 -11.88 11.63 43.44
C MET A 1 -12.06 11.12 42.02
N GLN A 2 -11.23 11.59 41.14
CA GLN A 2 -11.22 11.18 39.71
C GLN A 2 -10.06 10.21 39.55
N SER A 3 -10.37 8.96 39.28
CA SER A 3 -9.36 7.95 38.96
C SER A 3 -9.15 7.96 37.42
N SER A 4 -8.02 8.52 37.04
CA SER A 4 -7.50 8.46 35.68
C SER A 4 -7.01 7.04 35.40
N VAL A 5 -7.64 6.36 34.46
CA VAL A 5 -7.11 5.13 33.87
C VAL A 5 -6.15 5.55 32.74
N LEU A 6 -4.90 5.75 33.12
CA LEU A 6 -3.79 5.80 32.17
C LEU A 6 -3.51 4.38 31.69
N ALA A 7 -3.94 4.06 30.48
CA ALA A 7 -3.51 2.86 29.78
C ALA A 7 -2.00 2.96 29.54
N THR A 8 -1.24 2.16 30.25
CA THR A 8 0.21 2.09 30.15
C THR A 8 0.61 1.39 28.86
N TRP A 9 1.02 2.16 27.88
CA TRP A 9 1.79 1.68 26.75
C TRP A 9 3.22 1.36 27.22
N ARG A 10 3.40 0.16 27.78
CA ARG A 10 4.73 -0.36 28.09
C ARG A 10 5.28 -1.10 26.87
N THR A 11 6.18 -0.43 26.22
CA THR A 11 7.52 -0.78 25.74
C THR A 11 7.80 -2.18 25.22
N LYS A 12 8.29 -2.17 24.00
CA LYS A 12 9.12 -3.13 23.25
C LYS A 12 8.44 -4.39 22.76
N PRO A 13 8.18 -4.47 21.44
CA PRO A 13 8.48 -5.69 20.73
C PRO A 13 10.00 -5.73 20.54
N ASP A 14 10.63 -6.83 20.91
CA ASP A 14 12.00 -7.17 20.53
C ASP A 14 12.06 -7.35 19.01
N TYR A 15 12.26 -6.24 18.29
CA TYR A 15 12.72 -6.29 16.91
C TYR A 15 14.23 -6.47 16.98
N CYS A 16 14.65 -7.72 16.88
CA CYS A 16 16.03 -8.10 16.73
C CYS A 16 16.64 -7.39 15.51
N MET A 17 17.34 -6.29 15.76
CA MET A 17 18.25 -5.71 14.81
C MET A 17 19.57 -6.46 14.94
N LEU A 18 19.77 -7.51 14.17
CA LEU A 18 21.05 -8.05 13.75
C LEU A 18 20.77 -9.07 12.65
N CYS A 19 20.71 -8.60 11.40
CA CYS A 19 20.86 -9.49 10.27
C CYS A 19 22.36 -9.57 9.96
N PRO A 20 23.02 -10.73 10.12
CA PRO A 20 24.34 -10.92 9.57
C PRO A 20 24.24 -10.90 8.03
N THR A 21 25.28 -10.37 7.40
CA THR A 21 25.50 -10.48 5.96
C THR A 21 25.45 -11.95 5.55
N THR A 22 24.31 -12.39 5.04
CA THR A 22 24.14 -13.71 4.46
C THR A 22 23.92 -13.55 2.97
N ASP A 23 24.73 -14.27 2.26
CA ASP A 23 24.87 -14.44 0.83
C ASP A 23 23.64 -14.16 -0.02
N MET A 24 23.88 -13.38 -1.09
CA MET A 24 22.91 -12.99 -2.14
C MET A 24 22.40 -14.17 -3.01
N GLU A 25 22.68 -15.41 -2.64
CA GLU A 25 22.29 -16.61 -3.42
C GLU A 25 20.95 -17.22 -3.00
N ASN A 26 20.28 -16.69 -1.98
CA ASN A 26 19.03 -17.29 -1.46
C ASN A 26 17.81 -16.39 -1.62
N LEU A 27 17.72 -15.65 -2.74
CA LEU A 27 16.43 -15.13 -3.17
C LEU A 27 15.66 -16.33 -3.75
N MET A 28 14.88 -16.99 -2.88
CA MET A 28 13.93 -18.01 -3.30
C MET A 28 13.15 -17.48 -4.49
N SER A 29 13.20 -18.16 -5.61
CA SER A 29 12.37 -17.79 -6.74
C SER A 29 10.92 -17.92 -6.28
N HIS A 30 10.13 -16.85 -6.40
CA HIS A 30 8.70 -16.85 -6.00
C HIS A 30 7.88 -17.96 -6.70
N THR A 31 8.44 -18.65 -7.68
CA THR A 31 7.89 -19.84 -8.35
C THR A 31 7.86 -21.10 -7.47
N GLU A 32 8.52 -21.10 -6.30
CA GLU A 32 8.49 -22.23 -5.36
C GLU A 32 7.26 -22.22 -4.43
N GLU A 33 6.46 -21.15 -4.44
CA GLU A 33 5.30 -21.02 -3.53
C GLU A 33 4.07 -21.87 -3.90
N GLY A 34 4.14 -22.63 -4.98
CA GLY A 34 2.99 -23.42 -5.46
C GLY A 34 1.96 -22.58 -6.24
N PRO A 35 0.87 -23.22 -6.72
CA PRO A 35 -0.14 -22.54 -7.53
C PRO A 35 -1.04 -21.64 -6.68
N PRO A 36 -1.60 -20.54 -7.26
CA PRO A 36 -2.63 -19.76 -6.60
C PRO A 36 -3.89 -20.59 -6.33
N ALA A 37 -4.56 -20.31 -5.22
CA ALA A 37 -5.73 -21.06 -4.74
C ALA A 37 -7.02 -20.81 -5.55
N PHE A 38 -6.99 -19.85 -6.45
CA PHE A 38 -8.06 -19.51 -7.40
C PHE A 38 -7.47 -18.85 -8.65
N THR A 39 -8.22 -18.85 -9.74
CA THR A 39 -7.84 -18.14 -10.98
C THR A 39 -8.17 -16.67 -10.83
N ALA A 40 -7.21 -15.80 -11.12
CA ALA A 40 -7.44 -14.36 -11.17
C ALA A 40 -8.49 -14.02 -12.25
N PRO A 41 -9.36 -13.04 -12.01
CA PRO A 41 -10.31 -12.60 -13.02
C PRO A 41 -9.61 -11.92 -14.20
N ALA A 42 -10.31 -11.80 -15.32
CA ALA A 42 -9.83 -11.00 -16.44
C ALA A 42 -9.54 -9.56 -15.99
N ASN A 43 -8.46 -8.97 -16.50
CA ASN A 43 -7.97 -7.63 -16.14
C ASN A 43 -7.55 -7.47 -14.66
N ALA A 44 -7.20 -8.57 -14.00
CA ALA A 44 -6.70 -8.52 -12.62
C ALA A 44 -5.48 -7.63 -12.51
N CYS A 45 -5.48 -6.82 -11.46
CA CYS A 45 -4.49 -5.78 -11.18
C CYS A 45 -3.76 -6.05 -9.86
N ASP A 46 -2.44 -5.90 -9.86
CA ASP A 46 -1.71 -5.59 -8.63
C ASP A 46 -1.73 -4.07 -8.42
N ALA A 47 -2.46 -3.61 -7.41
CA ALA A 47 -2.64 -2.19 -7.15
C ALA A 47 -1.57 -1.60 -6.19
N HIS A 48 -0.54 -2.37 -5.82
CA HIS A 48 0.53 -1.89 -4.96
C HIS A 48 1.73 -2.84 -4.91
N PHE A 49 2.79 -2.49 -5.61
CA PHE A 49 4.08 -3.15 -5.51
C PHE A 49 5.22 -2.16 -5.79
N HIS A 50 6.44 -2.58 -5.52
CA HIS A 50 7.64 -1.77 -5.68
C HIS A 50 8.65 -2.45 -6.58
N VAL A 51 9.48 -1.66 -7.26
CA VAL A 51 10.63 -2.14 -8.02
C VAL A 51 11.91 -1.50 -7.48
N PHE A 52 12.99 -2.30 -7.47
CA PHE A 52 14.32 -1.87 -7.03
C PHE A 52 15.34 -2.27 -8.10
N GLY A 53 15.95 -1.26 -8.68
CA GLY A 53 17.03 -1.43 -9.67
C GLY A 53 18.39 -1.66 -9.00
N PRO A 54 19.43 -1.85 -9.83
CA PRO A 54 20.78 -1.95 -9.30
C PRO A 54 21.21 -0.64 -8.63
N PRO A 55 21.80 -0.68 -7.42
CA PRO A 55 22.14 0.53 -6.65
C PRO A 55 23.10 1.49 -7.39
N GLY A 56 23.95 0.96 -8.28
CA GLY A 56 24.84 1.80 -9.09
C GLY A 56 24.14 2.68 -10.14
N ALA A 57 22.93 2.28 -10.58
CA ALA A 57 22.12 3.05 -11.52
C ALA A 57 21.03 3.87 -10.80
N HIS A 58 20.58 3.42 -9.64
CA HIS A 58 19.52 4.03 -8.86
C HIS A 58 19.97 4.15 -7.39
N PRO A 59 20.66 5.23 -7.03
CA PRO A 59 21.15 5.45 -5.67
C PRO A 59 19.96 5.62 -4.71
N TYR A 60 20.13 5.07 -3.52
CA TYR A 60 19.13 5.20 -2.46
C TYR A 60 19.22 6.57 -1.79
N ALA A 61 18.11 7.04 -1.23
CA ALA A 61 18.05 8.24 -0.42
C ALA A 61 18.87 8.09 0.87
N ASP A 62 19.39 9.20 1.38
CA ASP A 62 20.15 9.24 2.63
C ASP A 62 19.31 8.81 3.84
N GLY A 63 19.97 8.21 4.83
CA GLY A 63 19.32 7.83 6.10
C GLY A 63 18.40 6.61 6.01
N LEU A 64 18.57 5.78 5.00
CA LEU A 64 17.78 4.56 4.83
C LEU A 64 17.98 3.60 6.01
N ARG A 65 16.88 3.06 6.56
CA ARG A 65 16.89 2.18 7.74
C ARG A 65 16.90 0.69 7.40
N TYR A 66 16.91 0.35 6.12
CA TYR A 66 16.93 -1.03 5.61
C TYR A 66 17.71 -1.08 4.30
N THR A 67 18.17 -2.25 3.92
CA THR A 67 18.79 -2.47 2.61
C THR A 67 17.73 -3.03 1.68
N PRO A 68 17.31 -2.30 0.64
CA PRO A 68 16.38 -2.84 -0.34
C PRO A 68 17.01 -4.01 -1.10
N PRO A 69 16.24 -5.06 -1.43
CA PRO A 69 16.71 -6.11 -2.31
C PRO A 69 16.84 -5.59 -3.75
N HIS A 70 17.58 -6.30 -4.60
CA HIS A 70 17.43 -6.15 -6.04
C HIS A 70 16.12 -6.82 -6.44
N ALA A 71 15.15 -6.04 -6.94
CA ALA A 71 13.81 -6.52 -7.28
C ALA A 71 13.30 -5.76 -8.52
N PRO A 72 13.90 -6.01 -9.70
CA PRO A 72 13.55 -5.32 -10.93
C PRO A 72 12.21 -5.81 -11.50
N TRP A 73 11.62 -5.02 -12.37
CA TRP A 73 10.42 -5.42 -13.12
C TRP A 73 10.56 -6.78 -13.82
N SER A 74 11.75 -7.05 -14.38
CA SER A 74 12.04 -8.33 -15.06
C SER A 74 11.85 -9.57 -14.19
N GLU A 75 12.03 -9.46 -12.89
CA GLU A 75 11.76 -10.55 -11.92
C GLU A 75 10.27 -10.56 -11.53
N TYR A 76 9.73 -9.40 -11.13
CA TYR A 76 8.33 -9.31 -10.72
C TYR A 76 7.35 -9.79 -11.79
N GLN A 77 7.60 -9.53 -13.07
CA GLN A 77 6.70 -9.97 -14.17
C GLN A 77 6.49 -11.48 -14.22
N HIS A 78 7.42 -12.30 -13.72
CA HIS A 78 7.26 -13.75 -13.63
C HIS A 78 6.23 -14.13 -12.58
N LEU A 79 6.31 -13.52 -11.41
CA LEU A 79 5.32 -13.66 -10.35
C LEU A 79 3.95 -13.17 -10.80
N ALA A 80 3.87 -12.01 -11.42
CA ALA A 80 2.61 -11.46 -11.92
C ALA A 80 1.92 -12.41 -12.90
N ARG A 81 2.66 -12.99 -13.85
CA ARG A 81 2.13 -14.00 -14.76
C ARG A 81 1.66 -15.27 -14.03
N HIS A 82 2.40 -15.72 -13.04
CA HIS A 82 2.02 -16.87 -12.22
C HIS A 82 0.70 -16.64 -11.46
N LEU A 83 0.48 -15.43 -10.96
CA LEU A 83 -0.77 -15.03 -10.31
C LEU A 83 -1.91 -14.68 -11.27
N GLY A 84 -1.64 -14.58 -12.59
CA GLY A 84 -2.62 -14.17 -13.59
C GLY A 84 -2.94 -12.68 -13.60
N LEU A 85 -2.00 -11.84 -13.12
CA LEU A 85 -2.14 -10.39 -13.08
C LEU A 85 -1.67 -9.78 -14.41
N VAL A 86 -2.44 -8.83 -14.95
CA VAL A 86 -2.19 -8.19 -16.24
C VAL A 86 -2.18 -6.67 -16.18
N ARG A 87 -2.60 -6.07 -15.07
CA ARG A 87 -2.54 -4.63 -14.80
C ARG A 87 -1.70 -4.36 -13.55
N PHE A 88 -1.03 -3.21 -13.52
CA PHE A 88 0.02 -2.94 -12.54
C PHE A 88 -0.01 -1.50 -12.07
N VAL A 89 0.01 -1.29 -10.74
CA VAL A 89 0.19 0.03 -10.15
C VAL A 89 1.51 0.05 -9.40
N PHE A 90 2.50 0.66 -10.03
CA PHE A 90 3.81 0.91 -9.44
C PHE A 90 3.71 1.97 -8.35
N VAL A 91 4.24 1.70 -7.19
CA VAL A 91 4.25 2.65 -6.07
C VAL A 91 5.68 3.02 -5.72
N GLN A 92 5.96 4.33 -5.63
CA GLN A 92 7.28 4.83 -5.26
C GLN A 92 7.70 4.28 -3.90
N PRO A 93 8.82 3.53 -3.79
CA PRO A 93 9.32 3.08 -2.51
C PRO A 93 10.07 4.21 -1.79
N SER A 94 9.98 4.24 -0.46
CA SER A 94 10.68 5.23 0.37
C SER A 94 12.19 5.21 0.23
N ALA A 95 12.76 4.10 -0.24
CA ALA A 95 14.21 3.96 -0.43
C ALA A 95 14.81 4.95 -1.44
N TYR A 96 14.03 5.41 -2.39
CA TYR A 96 14.48 6.40 -3.37
C TYR A 96 13.99 7.83 -3.05
N GLY A 97 13.28 8.02 -1.92
CA GLY A 97 12.69 9.32 -1.62
C GLY A 97 11.81 9.79 -2.77
N ARG A 98 12.09 10.99 -3.27
CA ARG A 98 11.38 11.63 -4.39
C ARG A 98 12.03 11.41 -5.77
N ASP A 99 13.07 10.59 -5.85
CA ASP A 99 13.60 10.16 -7.15
C ASP A 99 12.78 8.98 -7.69
N ASN A 100 11.81 9.29 -8.54
CA ASN A 100 10.91 8.31 -9.13
C ASN A 100 11.51 7.59 -10.35
N THR A 101 12.77 7.82 -10.70
CA THR A 101 13.39 7.38 -11.96
C THR A 101 13.31 5.87 -12.16
N CYS A 102 13.64 5.08 -11.12
CA CYS A 102 13.63 3.61 -11.20
C CYS A 102 12.23 3.09 -11.56
N MET A 103 11.21 3.57 -10.88
CA MET A 103 9.82 3.19 -11.10
C MET A 103 9.34 3.62 -12.50
N LEU A 104 9.62 4.86 -12.91
CA LEU A 104 9.18 5.40 -14.20
C LEU A 104 9.83 4.65 -15.38
N GLN A 105 11.08 4.22 -15.27
CA GLN A 105 11.74 3.39 -16.27
C GLN A 105 11.07 2.01 -16.38
N ALA A 106 10.71 1.40 -15.27
CA ALA A 106 9.98 0.13 -15.25
C ALA A 106 8.58 0.29 -15.89
N MET A 107 7.86 1.38 -15.58
CA MET A 107 6.56 1.68 -16.19
C MET A 107 6.65 1.86 -17.72
N GLN A 108 7.71 2.50 -18.21
CA GLN A 108 7.93 2.65 -19.66
C GLN A 108 8.10 1.29 -20.37
N ALA A 109 8.72 0.30 -19.71
CA ALA A 109 8.87 -1.04 -20.27
C ALA A 109 7.53 -1.80 -20.35
N VAL A 110 6.55 -1.49 -19.49
CA VAL A 110 5.21 -2.09 -19.51
C VAL A 110 4.28 -1.36 -20.49
N GLY A 111 4.32 -0.05 -20.47
CA GLY A 111 3.43 0.82 -21.27
C GLY A 111 2.14 1.21 -20.54
N THR A 112 1.60 2.37 -20.94
CA THR A 112 0.47 3.01 -20.25
C THR A 112 -0.88 2.31 -20.43
N ALA A 113 -0.97 1.31 -21.32
CA ALA A 113 -2.17 0.49 -21.48
C ALA A 113 -2.41 -0.35 -20.20
N ASP A 114 -1.34 -0.91 -19.64
CA ASP A 114 -1.41 -1.93 -18.58
C ASP A 114 -0.82 -1.47 -17.24
N CYS A 115 -0.24 -0.25 -17.16
CA CYS A 115 0.30 0.22 -15.89
C CYS A 115 -0.07 1.65 -15.53
N ARG A 116 -0.04 1.92 -14.22
CA ARG A 116 -0.16 3.23 -13.60
C ARG A 116 0.94 3.40 -12.56
N GLY A 117 1.17 4.66 -12.15
CA GLY A 117 2.16 5.00 -11.14
C GLY A 117 1.61 5.87 -10.02
N ILE A 118 2.17 5.69 -8.83
CA ILE A 118 1.99 6.55 -7.67
C ILE A 118 3.38 7.05 -7.28
N VAL A 119 3.62 8.35 -7.47
CA VAL A 119 4.91 9.01 -7.24
C VAL A 119 4.98 9.68 -5.87
N ASP A 120 6.18 9.98 -5.38
CA ASP A 120 6.39 10.97 -4.31
C ASP A 120 6.99 12.24 -4.94
N VAL A 121 6.39 13.39 -4.67
CA VAL A 121 6.81 14.69 -5.20
C VAL A 121 6.69 15.77 -4.13
N ASP A 122 7.40 16.87 -4.34
CA ASP A 122 7.27 18.06 -3.53
C ASP A 122 5.95 18.79 -3.80
N GLU A 123 5.53 19.61 -2.86
CA GLU A 123 4.31 20.42 -2.96
C GLU A 123 4.40 21.46 -4.07
N ASP A 124 5.59 21.93 -4.37
CA ASP A 124 5.92 22.95 -5.38
C ASP A 124 6.39 22.33 -6.71
N VAL A 125 6.21 21.02 -6.92
CA VAL A 125 6.53 20.37 -8.19
C VAL A 125 5.94 21.14 -9.36
N PRO A 126 6.72 21.47 -10.42
CA PRO A 126 6.21 22.25 -11.55
C PRO A 126 5.05 21.57 -12.29
N ASP A 127 4.08 22.34 -12.79
CA ASP A 127 2.94 21.81 -13.56
C ASP A 127 3.39 21.06 -14.81
N ALA A 128 4.46 21.51 -15.46
CA ALA A 128 5.06 20.82 -16.59
C ALA A 128 5.55 19.42 -16.23
N GLU A 129 6.07 19.23 -15.02
CA GLU A 129 6.50 17.92 -14.52
C GLU A 129 5.29 17.04 -14.18
N LEU A 130 4.24 17.59 -13.57
CA LEU A 130 2.99 16.86 -13.35
C LEU A 130 2.37 16.40 -14.67
N ALA A 131 2.35 17.26 -15.69
CA ALA A 131 1.87 16.91 -17.03
C ALA A 131 2.71 15.78 -17.67
N ARG A 132 4.05 15.85 -17.53
CA ARG A 132 4.97 14.80 -18.01
C ARG A 132 4.70 13.45 -17.30
N LEU A 133 4.58 13.48 -15.99
CA LEU A 133 4.27 12.28 -15.18
C LEU A 133 2.90 11.70 -15.55
N HIS A 134 1.89 12.56 -15.76
CA HIS A 134 0.55 12.13 -16.19
C HIS A 134 0.60 11.39 -17.54
N ALA A 135 1.36 11.93 -18.50
CA ALA A 135 1.56 11.30 -19.81
C ALA A 135 2.26 9.93 -19.72
N LEU A 136 3.09 9.72 -18.70
CA LEU A 136 3.73 8.42 -18.40
C LEU A 136 2.82 7.45 -17.65
N GLY A 137 1.57 7.81 -17.36
CA GLY A 137 0.62 6.93 -16.65
C GLY A 137 0.55 7.12 -15.14
N VAL A 138 1.20 8.15 -14.58
CA VAL A 138 1.04 8.46 -13.15
C VAL A 138 -0.39 8.93 -12.87
N ARG A 139 -0.98 8.46 -11.75
CA ARG A 139 -2.35 8.78 -11.34
C ARG A 139 -2.48 9.11 -9.85
N GLY A 140 -1.37 9.21 -9.13
CA GLY A 140 -1.45 9.56 -7.71
C GLY A 140 -0.13 10.00 -7.10
N VAL A 141 -0.26 10.64 -5.92
CA VAL A 141 0.87 11.06 -5.09
C VAL A 141 0.85 10.30 -3.77
N ARG A 142 1.99 9.77 -3.40
CA ARG A 142 2.19 9.06 -2.14
C ARG A 142 2.48 10.02 -0.99
N ILE A 143 1.79 9.82 0.13
CA ILE A 143 2.08 10.43 1.43
C ILE A 143 2.49 9.31 2.38
N ASN A 144 3.78 9.23 2.67
CA ASN A 144 4.37 8.10 3.38
C ASN A 144 4.94 8.53 4.73
N VAL A 145 4.41 7.97 5.82
CA VAL A 145 5.01 7.99 7.15
C VAL A 145 5.30 6.55 7.56
N SER A 146 6.51 6.30 8.03
CA SER A 146 6.93 4.94 8.42
C SER A 146 5.87 4.27 9.33
N PRO A 147 5.45 3.03 9.03
CA PRO A 147 4.50 2.30 9.87
C PRO A 147 4.95 2.12 11.33
N VAL A 148 6.25 2.21 11.58
CA VAL A 148 6.84 2.10 12.93
C VAL A 148 7.17 3.47 13.55
N GLN A 149 6.66 4.57 12.96
CA GLN A 149 6.80 5.91 13.54
C GLN A 149 6.15 5.93 14.92
N PRO A 150 6.89 6.31 15.97
CA PRO A 150 6.34 6.48 17.30
C PRO A 150 5.19 7.50 17.33
N PHE A 151 4.29 7.34 18.27
CA PHE A 151 3.19 8.29 18.45
C PHE A 151 3.73 9.72 18.68
N ASP A 152 3.19 10.65 17.91
CA ASP A 152 3.44 12.09 18.00
C ASP A 152 2.12 12.83 17.80
N ALA A 153 1.60 13.43 18.87
CA ALA A 153 0.33 14.13 18.84
C ALA A 153 0.32 15.36 17.92
N GLY A 154 1.49 15.91 17.58
CA GLY A 154 1.63 17.08 16.69
C GLY A 154 1.72 16.72 15.20
N LEU A 155 2.09 15.47 14.86
CA LEU A 155 2.45 15.10 13.51
C LEU A 155 1.29 15.26 12.52
N ALA A 156 0.07 14.90 12.88
CA ALA A 156 -1.10 15.09 12.03
C ALA A 156 -1.27 16.57 11.61
N ALA A 157 -1.17 17.49 12.58
CA ALA A 157 -1.26 18.93 12.30
C ALA A 157 -0.11 19.44 11.44
N GLN A 158 1.11 18.93 11.63
CA GLN A 158 2.27 19.29 10.82
C GLN A 158 2.12 18.83 9.36
N MET A 159 1.42 17.73 9.10
CA MET A 159 1.20 17.20 7.75
C MET A 159 0.09 17.94 6.97
N LEU A 160 -0.80 18.68 7.65
CA LEU A 160 -1.95 19.33 7.01
C LEU A 160 -1.60 20.21 5.81
N PRO A 161 -0.62 21.13 5.90
CA PRO A 161 -0.29 22.01 4.75
C PRO A 161 0.10 21.19 3.51
N ARG A 162 0.96 20.17 3.69
CA ARG A 162 1.36 19.28 2.59
C ARG A 162 0.16 18.53 1.99
N ILE A 163 -0.68 17.92 2.84
CA ILE A 163 -1.86 17.18 2.40
C ILE A 163 -2.79 18.07 1.59
N GLN A 164 -3.08 19.29 2.09
CA GLN A 164 -3.99 20.25 1.45
C GLN A 164 -3.44 20.76 0.11
N THR A 165 -2.14 21.05 0.04
CA THR A 165 -1.51 21.47 -1.21
C THR A 165 -1.54 20.36 -2.25
N LEU A 166 -1.16 19.14 -1.87
CA LEU A 166 -1.18 18.01 -2.80
C LEU A 166 -2.61 17.61 -3.22
N ASP A 167 -3.60 17.72 -2.33
CA ASP A 167 -5.01 17.50 -2.68
C ASP A 167 -5.46 18.51 -3.75
N ALA A 168 -5.11 19.79 -3.58
CA ALA A 168 -5.40 20.81 -4.57
C ALA A 168 -4.81 20.49 -5.95
N ARG A 169 -3.53 20.15 -5.96
CA ARG A 169 -2.78 19.84 -7.19
C ARG A 169 -3.30 18.56 -7.87
N CYS A 170 -3.57 17.52 -7.08
CA CYS A 170 -4.16 16.28 -7.59
C CYS A 170 -5.54 16.50 -8.19
N ALA A 171 -6.37 17.37 -7.58
CA ALA A 171 -7.70 17.70 -8.10
C ALA A 171 -7.68 18.35 -9.49
N GLU A 172 -6.65 19.17 -9.79
CA GLU A 172 -6.51 19.83 -11.08
C GLU A 172 -6.21 18.86 -12.23
N ILE A 173 -5.58 17.71 -11.95
CA ILE A 173 -5.13 16.78 -12.97
C ILE A 173 -5.79 15.40 -12.87
N GLY A 174 -6.79 15.23 -11.98
CA GLY A 174 -7.54 14.00 -11.81
C GLY A 174 -6.71 12.86 -11.18
N TRP A 175 -5.79 13.19 -10.27
CA TRP A 175 -5.02 12.22 -9.50
C TRP A 175 -5.64 11.98 -8.12
N HIS A 176 -5.19 10.92 -7.44
CA HIS A 176 -5.56 10.58 -6.07
C HIS A 176 -4.37 10.71 -5.11
N LEU A 177 -4.64 10.65 -3.80
CA LEU A 177 -3.62 10.56 -2.76
C LEU A 177 -3.51 9.12 -2.25
N ASP A 178 -2.29 8.62 -2.04
CA ASP A 178 -2.00 7.30 -1.49
C ASP A 178 -1.30 7.42 -0.15
N PHE A 179 -1.97 7.00 0.93
CA PHE A 179 -1.45 7.13 2.29
C PHE A 179 -0.88 5.80 2.79
N LEU A 180 0.38 5.83 3.24
CA LEU A 180 0.95 4.85 4.14
C LEU A 180 1.26 5.54 5.47
N LEU A 181 0.52 5.18 6.51
CA LEU A 181 0.56 5.80 7.83
C LEU A 181 0.54 4.72 8.92
N PRO A 182 1.16 4.92 10.10
CA PRO A 182 0.86 4.08 11.26
C PRO A 182 -0.61 4.23 11.68
N GLY A 183 -1.22 3.18 12.23
CA GLY A 183 -2.66 3.14 12.54
C GLY A 183 -3.16 4.32 13.39
N TRP A 184 -2.38 4.76 14.38
CA TRP A 184 -2.71 5.93 15.21
C TRP A 184 -2.78 7.24 14.40
N LEU A 185 -1.93 7.39 13.37
CA LEU A 185 -1.92 8.57 12.51
C LEU A 185 -3.03 8.48 11.45
N THR A 186 -3.32 7.28 10.96
CA THR A 186 -4.51 7.04 10.13
C THR A 186 -5.76 7.51 10.87
N GLU A 187 -5.97 7.07 12.12
CA GLU A 187 -7.11 7.52 12.92
C GLU A 187 -7.16 9.04 13.09
N ALA A 188 -6.02 9.67 13.39
CA ALA A 188 -5.94 11.12 13.58
C ALA A 188 -6.25 11.91 12.31
N LEU A 189 -5.98 11.37 11.12
CA LEU A 189 -6.19 12.04 9.84
C LEU A 189 -7.54 11.71 9.18
N LEU A 190 -8.34 10.76 9.69
CA LEU A 190 -9.68 10.48 9.14
C LEU A 190 -10.55 11.74 8.98
N PRO A 191 -10.63 12.68 9.95
CA PRO A 191 -11.41 13.91 9.78
C PRO A 191 -10.88 14.84 8.68
N VAL A 192 -9.56 14.81 8.41
CA VAL A 192 -8.95 15.57 7.32
C VAL A 192 -9.33 14.97 5.97
N MET A 193 -9.32 13.65 5.88
CA MET A 193 -9.70 12.91 4.67
C MET A 193 -11.14 13.16 4.24
N ASP A 194 -12.04 13.55 5.17
CA ASP A 194 -13.42 13.98 4.84
C ASP A 194 -13.47 15.26 4.01
N GLN A 195 -12.44 16.07 4.11
CA GLN A 195 -12.37 17.38 3.45
C GLN A 195 -11.61 17.33 2.13
N LEU A 196 -10.98 16.21 1.79
CA LEU A 196 -10.22 16.07 0.55
C LEU A 196 -11.15 16.08 -0.66
N ARG A 197 -10.70 16.73 -1.71
CA ARG A 197 -11.40 16.87 -2.99
C ARG A 197 -11.19 15.68 -3.90
N VAL A 198 -10.08 14.93 -3.71
CA VAL A 198 -9.72 13.79 -4.52
C VAL A 198 -9.97 12.47 -3.80
N ASP A 199 -10.08 11.41 -4.57
CA ASP A 199 -10.03 10.05 -4.03
C ASP A 199 -8.71 9.81 -3.29
N HIS A 200 -8.74 8.96 -2.28
CA HIS A 200 -7.54 8.63 -1.54
C HIS A 200 -7.57 7.18 -1.05
N SER A 201 -6.40 6.54 -1.07
CA SER A 201 -6.25 5.16 -0.65
C SER A 201 -5.44 5.03 0.61
N LEU A 202 -5.81 4.08 1.47
CA LEU A 202 -5.10 3.70 2.68
C LEU A 202 -4.39 2.36 2.44
N ALA A 203 -3.07 2.37 2.43
CA ALA A 203 -2.27 1.16 2.32
C ALA A 203 -2.41 0.28 3.57
N HIS A 204 -2.24 -1.03 3.40
CA HIS A 204 -2.15 -2.02 4.49
C HIS A 204 -3.33 -1.95 5.47
N MET A 205 -4.58 -1.88 4.95
CA MET A 205 -5.80 -1.75 5.76
C MET A 205 -5.74 -0.59 6.77
N GLY A 206 -5.04 0.51 6.42
CA GLY A 206 -4.82 1.67 7.30
C GLY A 206 -3.89 1.40 8.48
N MET A 207 -3.13 0.30 8.47
CA MET A 207 -2.22 -0.13 9.54
C MET A 207 -2.91 -0.37 10.90
N PHE A 208 -4.19 -0.71 10.90
CA PHE A 208 -4.89 -1.20 12.09
C PHE A 208 -4.54 -2.66 12.37
N LEU A 209 -4.23 -3.00 13.62
CA LEU A 209 -3.67 -4.31 13.95
C LEU A 209 -4.75 -5.39 14.02
N GLY A 210 -4.54 -6.50 13.29
CA GLY A 210 -5.47 -7.63 13.24
C GLY A 210 -5.77 -8.21 14.63
N ARG A 211 -4.73 -8.33 15.50
CA ARG A 211 -4.88 -8.84 16.86
C ARG A 211 -5.84 -8.03 17.75
N GLU A 212 -6.09 -6.77 17.43
CA GLU A 212 -7.04 -5.91 18.14
C GLU A 212 -8.47 -6.05 17.60
N GLY A 213 -8.59 -6.70 16.45
CA GLY A 213 -9.87 -6.99 15.81
C GLY A 213 -10.59 -5.76 15.24
N PRO A 214 -11.76 -5.95 14.61
CA PRO A 214 -12.51 -4.88 13.96
C PRO A 214 -13.19 -3.91 14.95
N GLY A 215 -13.17 -4.18 16.25
CA GLY A 215 -13.73 -3.31 17.29
C GLY A 215 -12.78 -2.20 17.77
N GLN A 216 -11.54 -2.14 17.31
CA GLN A 216 -10.60 -1.07 17.69
C GLN A 216 -11.12 0.30 17.19
N ALA A 217 -11.02 1.34 18.05
CA ALA A 217 -11.70 2.62 17.87
C ALA A 217 -11.43 3.30 16.52
N GLY A 218 -10.17 3.36 16.10
CA GLY A 218 -9.80 3.97 14.81
C GLY A 218 -10.35 3.19 13.61
N PHE A 219 -10.40 1.85 13.70
CA PHE A 219 -10.94 1.02 12.64
C PHE A 219 -12.47 1.15 12.53
N VAL A 220 -13.17 1.24 13.66
CA VAL A 220 -14.62 1.53 13.68
C VAL A 220 -14.92 2.85 12.99
N LYS A 221 -14.12 3.90 13.24
CA LYS A 221 -14.25 5.19 12.54
C LYS A 221 -14.01 5.06 11.03
N LEU A 222 -13.03 4.25 10.62
CA LEU A 222 -12.79 3.97 9.22
C LEU A 222 -13.99 3.24 8.58
N LEU A 223 -14.56 2.23 9.22
CA LEU A 223 -15.73 1.52 8.73
C LEU A 223 -16.94 2.44 8.60
N ASP A 224 -17.18 3.31 9.59
CA ASP A 224 -18.26 4.30 9.55
C ASP A 224 -18.07 5.26 8.36
N ARG A 225 -16.85 5.75 8.17
CA ARG A 225 -16.50 6.59 7.02
C ARG A 225 -16.72 5.89 5.69
N LEU A 226 -16.35 4.62 5.57
CA LEU A 226 -16.57 3.85 4.34
C LEU A 226 -18.04 3.68 4.02
N ARG A 227 -18.90 3.55 5.05
CA ARG A 227 -20.37 3.40 4.89
C ARG A 227 -21.08 4.72 4.61
N HIS A 228 -20.68 5.77 5.29
CA HIS A 228 -21.48 7.01 5.40
C HIS A 228 -20.75 8.27 4.94
N GLY A 229 -19.46 8.18 4.62
CA GLY A 229 -18.64 9.31 4.17
C GLY A 229 -18.89 9.71 2.72
N ASN A 230 -17.99 10.52 2.19
CA ASN A 230 -18.09 11.12 0.85
C ASN A 230 -17.82 10.15 -0.32
N GLY A 231 -17.55 8.86 -0.06
CA GLY A 231 -17.28 7.84 -1.06
C GLY A 231 -15.87 7.85 -1.65
N ARG A 232 -14.97 8.73 -1.18
CA ARG A 232 -13.62 8.93 -1.74
C ARG A 232 -12.52 8.12 -1.06
N THR A 233 -12.83 7.41 0.03
CA THR A 233 -11.86 6.60 0.75
C THR A 233 -11.80 5.19 0.18
N TRP A 234 -10.61 4.78 -0.22
CA TRP A 234 -10.28 3.44 -0.71
C TRP A 234 -9.37 2.73 0.28
N VAL A 235 -9.43 1.42 0.34
CA VAL A 235 -8.56 0.63 1.22
C VAL A 235 -7.85 -0.45 0.41
N LYS A 236 -6.54 -0.54 0.62
CA LYS A 236 -5.69 -1.55 -0.03
C LYS A 236 -5.51 -2.75 0.88
N PHE A 237 -5.87 -3.92 0.40
CA PHE A 237 -5.47 -5.22 0.96
C PHE A 237 -4.06 -5.54 0.52
N THR A 238 -3.10 -4.95 1.20
CA THR A 238 -1.65 -5.07 0.94
C THR A 238 -0.93 -5.23 2.26
N GLY A 239 0.30 -5.73 2.25
CA GLY A 239 1.18 -5.74 3.42
C GLY A 239 0.57 -6.39 4.68
N THR A 240 -0.26 -7.41 4.54
CA THR A 240 -0.96 -8.10 5.64
C THR A 240 -0.01 -8.52 6.76
N TYR A 241 1.20 -8.92 6.41
CA TYR A 241 2.26 -9.32 7.33
C TYR A 241 2.78 -8.18 8.24
N ARG A 242 2.40 -6.92 7.96
CA ARG A 242 2.75 -5.75 8.78
C ARG A 242 1.75 -5.52 9.91
N MET A 243 0.53 -6.00 9.77
CA MET A 243 -0.57 -5.71 10.69
C MET A 243 -1.23 -6.96 11.28
N ALA A 244 -0.92 -8.16 10.79
CA ALA A 244 -1.51 -9.41 11.23
C ALA A 244 -0.45 -10.43 11.65
N THR A 245 -0.87 -11.47 12.37
CA THR A 245 -0.01 -12.45 13.03
C THR A 245 0.39 -13.55 12.06
N ALA A 246 1.70 -13.64 11.76
CA ALA A 246 2.28 -14.70 10.96
C ALA A 246 2.20 -16.09 11.70
N PRO A 247 2.25 -17.19 10.96
CA PRO A 247 2.32 -17.32 9.51
C PRO A 247 0.96 -17.29 8.79
N LEU A 248 -0.15 -17.47 9.50
CA LEU A 248 -1.47 -17.70 8.89
C LEU A 248 -2.26 -16.42 8.66
N PHE A 249 -1.90 -15.31 9.32
CA PHE A 249 -2.61 -14.03 9.22
C PHE A 249 -4.13 -14.13 9.48
N ALA A 250 -4.54 -15.10 10.31
CA ALA A 250 -5.95 -15.40 10.58
C ALA A 250 -6.70 -14.23 11.24
N ASP A 251 -5.98 -13.41 11.99
CA ASP A 251 -6.50 -12.20 12.63
C ASP A 251 -6.78 -11.05 11.63
N ALA A 252 -6.30 -11.16 10.37
CA ALA A 252 -6.70 -10.24 9.30
C ALA A 252 -8.08 -10.54 8.72
N LEU A 253 -8.56 -11.79 8.79
CA LEU A 253 -9.84 -12.19 8.19
C LEU A 253 -11.03 -11.35 8.66
N PRO A 254 -11.31 -11.18 9.97
CA PRO A 254 -12.44 -10.36 10.41
C PRO A 254 -12.29 -8.88 10.03
N MET A 255 -11.07 -8.37 9.92
CA MET A 255 -10.79 -7.02 9.45
C MET A 255 -11.15 -6.86 7.97
N ALA A 256 -10.68 -7.80 7.13
CA ALA A 256 -10.93 -7.80 5.68
C ALA A 256 -12.43 -7.93 5.39
N GLN A 257 -13.15 -8.84 6.06
CA GLN A 257 -14.59 -9.01 5.89
C GLN A 257 -15.37 -7.74 6.28
N ALA A 258 -15.03 -7.12 7.41
CA ALA A 258 -15.68 -5.88 7.83
C ALA A 258 -15.46 -4.72 6.83
N LEU A 259 -14.29 -4.64 6.18
CA LEU A 259 -14.00 -3.67 5.13
C LEU A 259 -14.80 -3.95 3.85
N ILE A 260 -14.87 -5.21 3.41
CA ILE A 260 -15.67 -5.63 2.26
C ILE A 260 -17.16 -5.32 2.50
N ASP A 261 -17.68 -5.66 3.67
CA ASP A 261 -19.08 -5.39 4.04
C ASP A 261 -19.39 -3.88 4.08
N ALA A 262 -18.41 -3.07 4.48
CA ALA A 262 -18.57 -1.62 4.56
C ALA A 262 -18.56 -0.95 3.19
N ALA A 263 -17.69 -1.38 2.28
CA ALA A 263 -17.48 -0.72 0.97
C ALA A 263 -16.87 -1.67 -0.08
N PRO A 264 -17.61 -2.66 -0.60
CA PRO A 264 -17.08 -3.65 -1.54
C PRO A 264 -16.52 -3.03 -2.83
N ASP A 265 -17.01 -1.85 -3.21
CA ASP A 265 -16.62 -1.13 -4.42
C ASP A 265 -15.39 -0.21 -4.21
N ARG A 266 -14.79 -0.21 -3.02
CA ARG A 266 -13.63 0.63 -2.67
C ARG A 266 -12.48 -0.14 -2.03
N ILE A 267 -12.48 -1.46 -2.17
CA ILE A 267 -11.37 -2.32 -1.73
C ILE A 267 -10.57 -2.74 -2.96
N ILE A 268 -9.26 -2.62 -2.89
CA ILE A 268 -8.34 -3.06 -3.93
C ILE A 268 -7.25 -3.93 -3.31
N TRP A 269 -6.64 -4.81 -4.10
CA TRP A 269 -5.58 -5.69 -3.64
C TRP A 269 -4.23 -5.31 -4.27
N GLY A 270 -3.13 -5.57 -3.55
CA GLY A 270 -1.78 -5.49 -4.06
C GLY A 270 -0.82 -6.40 -3.30
N SER A 271 0.20 -6.88 -3.97
CA SER A 271 1.16 -7.84 -3.42
C SER A 271 2.06 -7.25 -2.34
N ASP A 272 2.34 -5.96 -2.38
CA ASP A 272 3.42 -5.30 -1.61
C ASP A 272 4.81 -5.91 -1.87
N TYR A 273 4.99 -6.53 -3.10
CA TYR A 273 6.28 -7.06 -3.52
C TYR A 273 7.35 -5.94 -3.49
N PRO A 274 8.56 -6.19 -3.05
CA PRO A 274 9.17 -7.47 -2.65
C PRO A 274 9.12 -7.76 -1.14
N HIS A 275 8.09 -7.31 -0.41
CA HIS A 275 7.88 -7.59 1.02
C HIS A 275 9.03 -7.09 1.91
N LEU A 276 9.40 -5.83 1.77
CA LEU A 276 10.56 -5.22 2.44
C LEU A 276 10.65 -5.58 3.92
N SER A 277 11.81 -6.08 4.33
CA SER A 277 12.12 -6.59 5.68
C SER A 277 11.35 -7.86 6.10
N PHE A 278 10.58 -8.48 5.19
CA PHE A 278 9.78 -9.67 5.46
C PHE A 278 9.84 -10.73 4.35
N ALA A 279 10.69 -10.55 3.34
CA ALA A 279 10.78 -11.46 2.20
C ALA A 279 11.15 -12.92 2.59
N ASP A 280 11.78 -13.10 3.74
CA ASP A 280 12.11 -14.39 4.34
C ASP A 280 10.95 -15.03 5.13
N LYS A 281 9.83 -14.32 5.31
CA LYS A 281 8.71 -14.70 6.19
C LYS A 281 7.38 -14.83 5.49
N VAL A 282 7.26 -14.31 4.27
CA VAL A 282 6.00 -14.27 3.55
C VAL A 282 6.22 -14.31 2.05
N GLY A 283 5.33 -14.99 1.34
CA GLY A 283 5.32 -15.06 -0.11
C GLY A 283 4.12 -14.39 -0.75
N SER A 284 4.27 -13.95 -1.99
CA SER A 284 3.21 -13.24 -2.71
C SER A 284 2.03 -14.15 -3.05
N VAL A 285 2.26 -15.44 -3.36
CA VAL A 285 1.18 -16.40 -3.59
C VAL A 285 0.37 -16.63 -2.32
N GLN A 286 1.05 -16.72 -1.17
CA GLN A 286 0.38 -16.81 0.13
C GLN A 286 -0.55 -15.62 0.37
N LEU A 287 -0.05 -14.39 0.15
CA LEU A 287 -0.85 -13.17 0.34
C LEU A 287 -2.03 -13.08 -0.64
N PHE A 288 -1.82 -13.49 -1.89
CA PHE A 288 -2.89 -13.57 -2.88
C PHE A 288 -3.98 -14.58 -2.48
N ASN A 289 -3.57 -15.71 -1.94
CA ASN A 289 -4.46 -16.79 -1.53
C ASN A 289 -5.38 -16.40 -0.35
N LEU A 290 -4.99 -15.43 0.49
CA LEU A 290 -5.85 -14.90 1.55
C LEU A 290 -7.18 -14.36 1.01
N LEU A 291 -7.21 -13.85 -0.24
CA LEU A 291 -8.44 -13.38 -0.87
C LEU A 291 -9.49 -14.48 -1.04
N LYS A 292 -9.10 -15.76 -1.09
CA LYS A 292 -10.07 -16.87 -1.17
C LYS A 292 -10.97 -16.92 0.05
N ASP A 293 -10.39 -16.65 1.22
CA ASP A 293 -11.11 -16.70 2.50
C ASP A 293 -11.78 -15.36 2.82
N TRP A 294 -11.14 -14.24 2.43
CA TRP A 294 -11.67 -12.90 2.68
C TRP A 294 -12.87 -12.57 1.79
N ALA A 295 -12.82 -13.02 0.55
CA ALA A 295 -13.84 -12.81 -0.48
C ALA A 295 -14.14 -14.16 -1.16
N PRO A 296 -14.93 -15.05 -0.53
CA PRO A 296 -15.13 -16.42 -1.03
C PRO A 296 -15.91 -16.45 -2.36
N ASP A 297 -16.74 -15.45 -2.65
CA ASP A 297 -17.43 -15.37 -3.92
C ASP A 297 -16.56 -14.71 -5.04
N ALA A 298 -16.74 -15.19 -6.27
CA ALA A 298 -15.95 -14.72 -7.42
C ALA A 298 -16.29 -13.27 -7.82
N ALA A 299 -17.50 -12.80 -7.57
CA ALA A 299 -17.91 -11.45 -7.93
C ALA A 299 -17.21 -10.41 -7.04
N THR A 300 -17.08 -10.66 -5.76
CA THR A 300 -16.29 -9.81 -4.85
C THR A 300 -14.81 -9.80 -5.22
N ARG A 301 -14.23 -10.96 -5.57
CA ARG A 301 -12.83 -10.98 -6.07
C ARG A 301 -12.67 -10.25 -7.39
N GLN A 302 -13.65 -10.32 -8.31
CA GLN A 302 -13.66 -9.53 -9.54
C GLN A 302 -13.60 -8.02 -9.22
N LYS A 303 -14.44 -7.54 -8.29
CA LYS A 303 -14.39 -6.13 -7.86
C LYS A 303 -13.01 -5.76 -7.31
N ILE A 304 -12.50 -6.51 -6.33
CA ILE A 304 -11.25 -6.20 -5.63
C ILE A 304 -10.04 -6.21 -6.58
N LEU A 305 -10.00 -7.15 -7.52
CA LEU A 305 -8.85 -7.36 -8.39
C LEU A 305 -8.94 -6.63 -9.73
N ALA A 306 -10.12 -6.29 -10.23
CA ALA A 306 -10.26 -5.74 -11.57
C ALA A 306 -11.08 -4.47 -11.64
N ASP A 307 -12.34 -4.49 -11.19
CA ASP A 307 -13.27 -3.38 -11.42
C ASP A 307 -12.89 -2.15 -10.59
N ASN A 308 -12.60 -2.34 -9.32
CA ASN A 308 -12.21 -1.27 -8.39
C ASN A 308 -10.87 -0.63 -8.78
N PRO A 309 -9.79 -1.39 -9.07
CA PRO A 309 -8.57 -0.78 -9.61
C PRO A 309 -8.80 -0.03 -10.92
N ALA A 310 -9.65 -0.55 -11.81
CA ALA A 310 -9.97 0.16 -13.05
C ALA A 310 -10.66 1.50 -12.78
N ALA A 311 -11.58 1.56 -11.83
CA ALA A 311 -12.28 2.78 -11.45
C ALA A 311 -11.34 3.81 -10.81
N LEU A 312 -10.48 3.39 -9.85
CA LEU A 312 -9.60 4.31 -9.14
C LEU A 312 -8.46 4.84 -10.01
N PHE A 313 -7.86 3.99 -10.85
CA PHE A 313 -6.65 4.33 -11.60
C PHE A 313 -6.91 4.69 -13.07
N GLY A 314 -8.14 4.51 -13.56
CA GLY A 314 -8.51 4.85 -14.95
C GLY A 314 -7.87 3.91 -15.96
N PHE A 315 -8.02 2.59 -15.80
CA PHE A 315 -7.61 1.59 -16.79
C PHE A 315 -8.66 1.43 -17.88
#